data_cfbb806d18a311c920dfc32c641f25a3
#
_entry.id   cfbb806d18a311c920dfc32c641f25a3
#
_cell.length_a   1.000
_cell.length_b   1.000
_cell.length_c   1.000
_cell.angle_alpha   90.00
_cell.angle_beta   90.00
_cell.angle_gamma   90.00
#
_symmetry.space_group_name_H-M   'P 1'
#
loop_
_entity.id
_entity.type
_entity.pdbx_description
1 polymer ?
#
loop_
_entity_poly.entity_id
_entity_poly.type
_entity_poly.pdbx_seq_one_letter_code
_entity_poly.pdbx_strand_id
1 'polypeptide(L)'
;VLLVLLMTKPADGSEDTSSGASGSSSVSDSSSTGEAESGASDTDSSDSGEVAINQKEQENVLSLEVSNETGSFSFERQQREVSSTDDDGNVTTSTEYYWTSPQLEGVEHNTSTIGAFVRSMAGLSAASTVESGASDLAKYGLAEPVSTVKITFDDGTSNEMCFGIRNPAATNYVYFCEKGSSDVLQVSYYSTGSVFYDIKDFVSLVLTEAYDANNPQELDYLTIERKDFSEPVEIEYMYDIKEEAEDEDSVITTFNSHRITSPITAEVDTTSGQTICYGLYALNAASCQYIDPTEEELALTGLDDPYCRISFKYGGKARVLLLGNEIRSTDDSDDTSGSLSKVTGYYAMFEGDRLVYAISTANAPWYTFKVEDIMSRRPISPYIYTVDTLTVTTPDGEYKFTVDGDSDNHTFYYGSEALDETKFKSFYQHLITSMGEELFFEDSDYEPYVTVKFEYRPEYESTYGRLTDTLEFYKSDDRKNIVRVNGDVLYKVREVYTERLLSNLDALLNGGEIQLNW
;
A
#
# COMPACT_ATOMS: atom_id res chain seq x y z
N VAL A 1 -3.32 12.97 0.74
CA VAL A 1 -2.54 14.15 0.27
C VAL A 1 -1.47 13.74 -0.74
N LEU A 2 -0.98 12.50 -0.74
CA LEU A 2 0.07 12.04 -1.67
C LEU A 2 -0.50 11.55 -3.02
N LEU A 3 -1.75 11.12 -3.07
CA LEU A 3 -2.37 10.57 -4.30
C LEU A 3 -2.86 11.65 -5.28
N VAL A 4 -3.13 12.86 -4.80
CA VAL A 4 -3.53 13.99 -5.66
C VAL A 4 -2.38 14.52 -6.52
N LEU A 5 -1.12 14.23 -6.15
CA LEU A 5 0.08 14.68 -6.89
C LEU A 5 0.49 13.74 -8.04
N LEU A 6 -0.13 12.56 -8.15
CA LEU A 6 0.18 11.57 -9.20
C LEU A 6 -0.74 11.66 -10.43
N MET A 7 -1.74 12.56 -10.41
CA MET A 7 -2.73 12.70 -11.49
C MET A 7 -2.60 13.99 -12.32
N THR A 8 -1.52 14.75 -12.21
CA THR A 8 -1.30 15.91 -13.07
C THR A 8 -0.17 15.65 -14.07
N LYS A 9 -0.54 15.48 -15.34
CA LYS A 9 0.36 15.45 -16.48
C LYS A 9 1.13 16.77 -16.56
N PRO A 10 2.45 16.79 -16.78
CA PRO A 10 3.18 18.04 -16.96
C PRO A 10 2.75 18.71 -18.27
N ALA A 11 2.28 19.95 -18.16
CA ALA A 11 1.96 20.78 -19.31
C ALA A 11 3.24 21.17 -20.06
N ASP A 12 3.21 21.00 -21.36
CA ASP A 12 4.25 21.44 -22.31
C ASP A 12 4.36 22.97 -22.30
N GLY A 13 5.60 23.46 -22.25
CA GLY A 13 5.88 24.88 -22.09
C GLY A 13 5.67 25.70 -23.36
N SER A 14 5.06 26.86 -23.21
CA SER A 14 5.34 28.02 -24.06
C SER A 14 5.37 29.31 -23.23
N GLU A 15 6.42 30.07 -23.44
CA GLU A 15 6.77 31.36 -22.81
C GLU A 15 5.69 32.44 -23.02
N ASP A 16 5.37 33.24 -22.04
CA ASP A 16 5.69 34.69 -22.06
C ASP A 16 5.22 35.45 -20.79
N THR A 17 6.20 36.20 -20.29
CA THR A 17 6.25 37.47 -19.53
C THR A 17 5.00 38.04 -18.81
N SER A 18 5.06 38.32 -17.55
CA SER A 18 5.32 39.58 -16.85
C SER A 18 4.61 39.75 -15.50
N SER A 19 5.45 40.13 -14.53
CA SER A 19 5.23 41.07 -13.42
C SER A 19 4.16 40.92 -12.36
N GLY A 20 4.61 40.85 -11.09
CA GLY A 20 3.94 41.58 -10.04
C GLY A 20 3.90 40.96 -8.64
N ALA A 21 4.94 41.18 -7.88
CA ALA A 21 5.02 41.59 -6.47
C ALA A 21 4.30 40.83 -5.34
N SER A 22 5.11 40.33 -4.46
CA SER A 22 5.28 40.61 -3.02
C SER A 22 4.66 39.64 -2.00
N GLY A 23 5.54 39.19 -1.10
CA GLY A 23 5.14 38.65 0.20
C GLY A 23 6.15 37.68 0.81
N SER A 24 7.20 38.22 1.35
CA SER A 24 8.33 37.69 2.09
C SER A 24 7.96 36.75 3.27
N SER A 25 8.77 35.73 3.49
CA SER A 25 9.43 35.55 4.79
C SER A 25 10.61 34.63 4.68
N SER A 26 11.75 35.20 5.01
CA SER A 26 13.09 34.68 5.04
C SER A 26 13.35 33.76 6.24
N VAL A 27 14.09 32.67 6.05
CA VAL A 27 14.99 32.15 7.08
C VAL A 27 16.38 32.07 6.49
N SER A 28 17.27 32.77 7.14
CA SER A 28 18.64 33.08 6.79
C SER A 28 19.57 31.88 6.95
N ASP A 29 20.34 31.66 5.88
CA ASP A 29 21.58 30.88 5.92
C ASP A 29 22.73 31.88 6.10
N SER A 30 23.56 31.71 7.11
CA SER A 30 24.72 32.53 7.38
C SER A 30 26.00 31.75 7.14
N SER A 31 26.56 31.90 5.97
CA SER A 31 27.97 31.59 5.70
C SER A 31 28.81 32.80 6.05
N SER A 32 29.77 32.68 6.96
CA SER A 32 30.85 33.67 7.15
C SER A 32 32.20 33.02 6.84
N THR A 33 32.80 33.49 5.75
CA THR A 33 34.21 33.35 5.47
C THR A 33 34.99 34.35 6.33
N GLY A 34 36.04 33.88 7.00
CA GLY A 34 37.00 34.71 7.68
C GLY A 34 38.36 34.03 7.67
N GLU A 35 39.27 34.56 6.84
CA GLU A 35 40.71 34.30 6.90
C GLU A 35 41.31 34.95 8.12
N ALA A 36 42.17 34.23 8.84
CA ALA A 36 43.27 34.84 9.60
C ALA A 36 44.32 33.79 10.03
N GLU A 37 45.47 34.00 9.50
CA GLU A 37 46.86 33.73 9.90
C GLU A 37 47.22 32.80 11.09
N SER A 38 48.17 31.94 10.72
CA SER A 38 49.30 31.33 11.41
C SER A 38 49.47 31.53 12.93
N GLY A 39 49.41 30.40 13.63
CA GLY A 39 49.99 30.23 14.92
C GLY A 39 50.33 28.75 15.12
N ALA A 40 51.59 28.40 15.03
CA ALA A 40 52.07 27.07 15.38
C ALA A 40 51.89 26.84 16.89
N SER A 41 51.09 25.87 17.24
CA SER A 41 51.15 25.22 18.53
C SER A 41 50.99 23.72 18.28
N ASP A 42 51.95 22.98 18.80
CA ASP A 42 51.91 21.53 18.93
C ASP A 42 50.53 21.09 19.44
N THR A 43 49.73 20.52 18.60
CA THR A 43 48.55 19.75 18.99
C THR A 43 48.94 18.30 18.95
N ASP A 44 49.10 17.78 20.13
CA ASP A 44 48.92 16.40 20.51
C ASP A 44 47.88 15.78 19.60
N SER A 45 48.31 14.93 18.67
CA SER A 45 47.43 14.06 17.92
C SER A 45 46.81 13.15 18.97
N SER A 46 45.58 13.47 19.37
CA SER A 46 44.74 12.48 20.06
C SER A 46 44.57 11.33 19.06
N ASP A 47 45.41 10.33 19.23
CA ASP A 47 45.24 9.00 18.71
C ASP A 47 43.79 8.60 19.03
N SER A 48 42.91 8.68 18.05
CA SER A 48 41.60 8.09 18.15
C SER A 48 41.88 6.61 18.27
N GLY A 49 41.73 6.01 19.45
CA GLY A 49 42.11 4.62 19.72
C GLY A 49 41.40 3.56 18.85
N GLU A 50 41.03 3.96 17.68
CA GLU A 50 40.40 3.14 16.63
C GLU A 50 41.44 2.18 16.05
N VAL A 51 41.09 0.88 16.07
CA VAL A 51 41.93 -0.20 15.54
C VAL A 51 41.29 -0.74 14.27
N ALA A 52 41.99 -0.61 13.15
CA ALA A 52 41.53 -1.16 11.89
C ALA A 52 41.62 -2.70 11.92
N ILE A 53 40.54 -3.37 11.58
CA ILE A 53 40.44 -4.85 11.49
C ILE A 53 40.51 -5.28 10.03
N ASN A 54 39.59 -4.76 9.21
CA ASN A 54 39.59 -4.91 7.76
C ASN A 54 39.58 -3.53 7.13
N GLN A 55 40.31 -3.35 6.03
CA GLN A 55 40.41 -2.08 5.30
C GLN A 55 40.23 -2.35 3.80
N LYS A 56 39.09 -2.96 3.45
CA LYS A 56 38.79 -3.29 2.06
C LYS A 56 37.38 -2.82 1.71
N GLU A 57 37.15 -2.66 0.42
CA GLU A 57 35.84 -2.32 -0.10
C GLU A 57 34.97 -3.57 -0.28
N GLN A 58 33.65 -3.36 -0.36
CA GLN A 58 32.67 -4.42 -0.57
C GLN A 58 32.98 -5.26 -1.83
N GLU A 59 33.46 -4.62 -2.87
CA GLU A 59 33.80 -5.22 -4.17
C GLU A 59 34.96 -6.22 -4.08
N ASN A 60 35.80 -6.13 -3.06
CA ASN A 60 36.88 -7.09 -2.82
C ASN A 60 36.44 -8.36 -2.11
N VAL A 61 35.21 -8.41 -1.57
CA VAL A 61 34.72 -9.58 -0.85
C VAL A 61 34.23 -10.64 -1.83
N LEU A 62 34.66 -11.89 -1.67
CA LEU A 62 34.17 -13.06 -2.41
C LEU A 62 33.06 -13.79 -1.66
N SER A 63 33.23 -13.98 -0.34
CA SER A 63 32.24 -14.67 0.49
C SER A 63 32.28 -14.19 1.94
N LEU A 64 31.13 -14.35 2.60
CA LEU A 64 30.94 -14.12 4.01
C LEU A 64 30.21 -15.34 4.60
N GLU A 65 30.83 -15.99 5.58
CA GLU A 65 30.28 -17.15 6.30
C GLU A 65 29.97 -16.71 7.74
N VAL A 66 28.76 -16.99 8.21
CA VAL A 66 28.28 -16.62 9.55
C VAL A 66 27.88 -17.85 10.32
N SER A 67 28.24 -17.93 11.58
CA SER A 67 27.73 -18.94 12.53
C SER A 67 27.41 -18.26 13.86
N ASN A 68 26.15 -18.33 14.28
CA ASN A 68 25.64 -17.71 15.51
C ASN A 68 24.60 -18.61 16.17
N GLU A 69 23.91 -18.10 17.21
CA GLU A 69 22.90 -18.86 17.97
C GLU A 69 21.69 -19.31 17.13
N THR A 70 21.40 -18.63 16.00
CA THR A 70 20.26 -18.96 15.12
C THR A 70 20.63 -20.00 14.06
N GLY A 71 21.93 -20.23 13.82
CA GLY A 71 22.41 -21.19 12.83
C GLY A 71 23.65 -20.74 12.07
N SER A 72 23.89 -21.39 10.92
CA SER A 72 25.01 -21.04 10.04
C SER A 72 24.50 -20.79 8.62
N PHE A 73 24.99 -19.72 8.01
CA PHE A 73 24.64 -19.33 6.65
C PHE A 73 25.81 -18.62 5.96
N SER A 74 25.71 -18.47 4.65
CA SER A 74 26.76 -17.79 3.89
C SER A 74 26.19 -16.95 2.76
N PHE A 75 26.96 -15.93 2.39
CA PHE A 75 26.72 -15.13 1.20
C PHE A 75 27.92 -15.27 0.25
N GLU A 76 27.63 -15.45 -1.04
CA GLU A 76 28.62 -15.54 -2.10
C GLU A 76 28.38 -14.43 -3.12
N ARG A 77 29.47 -13.75 -3.52
CA ARG A 77 29.41 -12.73 -4.56
C ARG A 77 29.23 -13.39 -5.93
N GLN A 78 28.23 -12.94 -6.64
CA GLN A 78 27.99 -13.25 -8.03
C GLN A 78 28.20 -12.00 -8.89
N GLN A 79 28.32 -12.17 -10.19
CA GLN A 79 28.42 -11.05 -11.13
C GLN A 79 27.54 -11.29 -12.35
N ARG A 80 27.02 -10.21 -12.91
CA ARG A 80 26.29 -10.20 -14.18
C ARG A 80 26.66 -8.97 -15.00
N GLU A 81 26.58 -9.10 -16.32
CA GLU A 81 26.69 -7.95 -17.21
C GLU A 81 25.32 -7.29 -17.35
N VAL A 82 25.25 -6.00 -17.11
CA VAL A 82 24.05 -5.17 -17.27
C VAL A 82 24.32 -4.13 -18.34
N SER A 83 23.45 -4.09 -19.34
CA SER A 83 23.50 -3.08 -20.39
C SER A 83 22.45 -2.01 -20.13
N SER A 84 22.87 -0.76 -20.07
CA SER A 84 21.99 0.41 -20.02
C SER A 84 22.10 1.19 -21.33
N THR A 85 20.98 1.69 -21.83
CA THR A 85 20.92 2.57 -23.01
C THR A 85 20.62 3.97 -22.49
N ASP A 86 21.47 4.95 -22.86
CA ASP A 86 21.23 6.36 -22.52
C ASP A 86 20.18 6.97 -23.46
N ASP A 87 19.78 8.22 -23.18
CA ASP A 87 18.78 8.95 -23.98
C ASP A 87 19.24 9.21 -25.43
N ASP A 88 20.55 9.13 -25.70
CA ASP A 88 21.14 9.25 -27.03
C ASP A 88 21.24 7.90 -27.78
N GLY A 89 20.80 6.81 -27.16
CA GLY A 89 20.80 5.46 -27.75
C GLY A 89 22.14 4.72 -27.65
N ASN A 90 23.12 5.23 -26.86
CA ASN A 90 24.38 4.54 -26.65
C ASN A 90 24.21 3.44 -25.61
N VAL A 91 24.66 2.24 -25.94
CA VAL A 91 24.61 1.09 -25.02
C VAL A 91 25.92 1.04 -24.23
N THR A 92 25.81 1.14 -22.91
CA THR A 92 26.93 0.97 -21.98
C THR A 92 26.74 -0.35 -21.23
N THR A 93 27.76 -1.21 -21.25
CA THR A 93 27.77 -2.47 -20.50
C THR A 93 28.63 -2.29 -19.25
N SER A 94 28.07 -2.63 -18.09
CA SER A 94 28.76 -2.62 -16.80
C SER A 94 28.63 -3.98 -16.13
N THR A 95 29.61 -4.32 -15.29
CA THR A 95 29.51 -5.51 -14.43
C THR A 95 28.83 -5.08 -13.13
N GLU A 96 27.71 -5.74 -12.81
CA GLU A 96 27.03 -5.59 -11.54
C GLU A 96 27.34 -6.79 -10.64
N TYR A 97 27.70 -6.54 -9.38
CA TYR A 97 27.88 -7.56 -8.36
C TYR A 97 26.61 -7.68 -7.53
N TYR A 98 26.23 -8.92 -7.22
CA TYR A 98 25.11 -9.22 -6.34
C TYR A 98 25.45 -10.42 -5.43
N TRP A 99 24.68 -10.62 -4.39
CA TRP A 99 24.93 -11.65 -3.40
C TRP A 99 23.88 -12.76 -3.50
N THR A 100 24.32 -14.00 -3.34
CA THR A 100 23.44 -15.18 -3.23
C THR A 100 23.75 -15.90 -1.93
N SER A 101 22.77 -16.67 -1.45
CA SER A 101 22.92 -17.56 -0.29
C SER A 101 22.31 -18.91 -0.62
N PRO A 102 23.02 -20.03 -0.39
CA PRO A 102 22.42 -21.36 -0.55
C PRO A 102 21.19 -21.59 0.32
N GLN A 103 21.13 -20.94 1.50
CA GLN A 103 20.01 -21.01 2.44
C GLN A 103 18.78 -20.22 1.95
N LEU A 104 18.96 -19.31 1.00
CA LEU A 104 17.91 -18.49 0.37
C LEU A 104 17.68 -18.87 -1.10
N GLU A 105 18.08 -20.09 -1.51
CA GLU A 105 17.85 -20.53 -2.89
C GLU A 105 16.37 -20.54 -3.25
N GLY A 106 16.00 -19.82 -4.32
CA GLY A 106 14.62 -19.66 -4.76
C GLY A 106 13.77 -18.69 -3.91
N VAL A 107 14.40 -17.98 -2.98
CA VAL A 107 13.78 -16.96 -2.14
C VAL A 107 14.33 -15.59 -2.54
N GLU A 108 13.43 -14.61 -2.71
CA GLU A 108 13.84 -13.23 -2.94
C GLU A 108 14.43 -12.65 -1.65
N HIS A 109 15.64 -12.08 -1.76
CA HIS A 109 16.38 -11.59 -0.61
C HIS A 109 16.64 -10.07 -0.70
N ASN A 110 16.82 -9.47 0.47
CA ASN A 110 17.08 -8.06 0.62
C ASN A 110 18.55 -7.74 0.30
N THR A 111 18.82 -7.44 -0.95
CA THR A 111 20.17 -7.13 -1.45
C THR A 111 20.81 -5.93 -0.74
N SER A 112 20.00 -4.94 -0.32
CA SER A 112 20.49 -3.78 0.43
C SER A 112 21.00 -4.17 1.81
N THR A 113 20.26 -5.01 2.54
CA THR A 113 20.67 -5.50 3.87
C THR A 113 21.92 -6.36 3.78
N ILE A 114 21.98 -7.27 2.80
CA ILE A 114 23.18 -8.10 2.57
C ILE A 114 24.38 -7.23 2.19
N GLY A 115 24.20 -6.28 1.28
CA GLY A 115 25.26 -5.37 0.87
C GLY A 115 25.77 -4.48 2.02
N ALA A 116 24.89 -3.98 2.87
CA ALA A 116 25.28 -3.22 4.06
C ALA A 116 26.08 -4.08 5.06
N PHE A 117 25.66 -5.32 5.26
CA PHE A 117 26.37 -6.27 6.12
C PHE A 117 27.77 -6.59 5.58
N VAL A 118 27.89 -6.93 4.31
CA VAL A 118 29.18 -7.21 3.68
C VAL A 118 30.13 -6.01 3.75
N ARG A 119 29.62 -4.80 3.44
CA ARG A 119 30.40 -3.56 3.52
C ARG A 119 30.92 -3.30 4.95
N SER A 120 30.07 -3.51 5.94
CA SER A 120 30.39 -3.35 7.34
C SER A 120 31.51 -4.29 7.78
N MET A 121 31.52 -5.53 7.31
CA MET A 121 32.59 -6.51 7.62
C MET A 121 33.87 -6.24 6.84
N ALA A 122 33.78 -5.79 5.59
CA ALA A 122 34.95 -5.46 4.75
C ALA A 122 35.75 -4.27 5.28
N GLY A 123 35.06 -3.23 5.81
CA GLY A 123 35.68 -2.02 6.38
C GLY A 123 35.65 -2.01 7.92
N LEU A 124 35.66 -3.15 8.59
CA LEU A 124 35.49 -3.22 10.06
C LEU A 124 36.64 -2.55 10.79
N SER A 125 36.31 -1.65 11.71
CA SER A 125 37.20 -1.05 12.69
C SER A 125 36.66 -1.25 14.10
N ALA A 126 37.56 -1.44 15.06
CA ALA A 126 37.22 -1.42 16.49
C ALA A 126 37.42 -0.01 17.07
N ALA A 127 36.47 0.39 17.90
CA ALA A 127 36.48 1.71 18.55
C ALA A 127 37.64 1.87 19.56
N SER A 128 38.04 0.78 20.23
CA SER A 128 39.16 0.75 21.15
C SER A 128 39.53 -0.67 21.60
N THR A 129 40.72 -0.82 22.15
CA THR A 129 41.14 -2.02 22.90
C THR A 129 40.55 -1.98 24.30
N VAL A 130 39.91 -3.07 24.72
CA VAL A 130 39.33 -3.26 26.05
C VAL A 130 40.34 -3.91 27.00
N GLU A 131 41.01 -4.99 26.56
CA GLU A 131 42.05 -5.69 27.32
C GLU A 131 43.01 -6.38 26.35
N SER A 132 44.31 -6.11 26.48
CA SER A 132 45.34 -6.80 25.71
C SER A 132 45.81 -8.04 26.47
N GLY A 133 45.90 -9.18 25.77
CA GLY A 133 46.34 -10.44 26.34
C GLY A 133 45.43 -10.97 27.44
N ALA A 134 44.11 -10.87 27.25
CA ALA A 134 43.10 -11.32 28.21
C ALA A 134 43.29 -12.80 28.55
N SER A 135 43.36 -13.11 29.85
CA SER A 135 43.48 -14.49 30.35
C SER A 135 42.12 -15.18 30.47
N ASP A 136 41.02 -14.44 30.48
CA ASP A 136 39.65 -14.94 30.60
C ASP A 136 38.74 -14.31 29.53
N LEU A 137 38.65 -14.96 28.42
CA LEU A 137 37.76 -14.57 27.30
C LEU A 137 36.27 -14.84 27.60
N ALA A 138 35.97 -15.72 28.59
CA ALA A 138 34.59 -16.09 28.90
C ALA A 138 33.77 -14.90 29.43
N LYS A 139 34.40 -14.00 30.20
CA LYS A 139 33.73 -12.80 30.72
C LYS A 139 33.23 -11.82 29.63
N TYR A 140 33.76 -11.96 28.42
CA TYR A 140 33.41 -11.18 27.24
C TYR A 140 32.49 -11.92 26.29
N GLY A 141 32.18 -13.21 26.58
CA GLY A 141 31.46 -14.09 25.64
C GLY A 141 32.29 -14.47 24.42
N LEU A 142 33.63 -14.44 24.51
CA LEU A 142 34.55 -14.72 23.41
C LEU A 142 35.26 -16.06 23.53
N ALA A 143 35.17 -16.76 24.69
CA ALA A 143 35.67 -18.14 24.83
C ALA A 143 34.81 -19.11 23.99
N GLU A 144 33.49 -18.87 23.98
CA GLU A 144 32.49 -19.45 23.07
C GLU A 144 31.75 -18.25 22.44
N PRO A 145 32.20 -17.76 21.27
CA PRO A 145 31.64 -16.55 20.68
C PRO A 145 30.15 -16.68 20.37
N VAL A 146 29.37 -15.62 20.64
CA VAL A 146 27.95 -15.56 20.29
C VAL A 146 27.74 -15.60 18.79
N SER A 147 28.70 -15.00 18.04
CA SER A 147 28.73 -15.08 16.58
C SER A 147 30.17 -15.15 16.08
N THR A 148 30.38 -15.92 15.02
CA THR A 148 31.63 -15.92 14.25
C THR A 148 31.34 -15.58 12.81
N VAL A 149 32.20 -14.75 12.22
CA VAL A 149 32.11 -14.35 10.81
C VAL A 149 33.46 -14.59 10.15
N LYS A 150 33.44 -15.33 9.03
CA LYS A 150 34.62 -15.48 8.18
C LYS A 150 34.38 -14.75 6.86
N ILE A 151 35.25 -13.80 6.56
CA ILE A 151 35.25 -13.05 5.31
C ILE A 151 36.41 -13.50 4.43
N THR A 152 36.14 -13.70 3.15
CA THR A 152 37.18 -14.08 2.14
C THR A 152 37.22 -13.04 1.05
N PHE A 153 38.43 -12.61 0.68
CA PHE A 153 38.66 -11.55 -0.29
C PHE A 153 39.21 -12.09 -1.61
N ASP A 154 39.11 -11.29 -2.67
CA ASP A 154 39.54 -11.63 -4.03
C ASP A 154 41.06 -11.73 -4.21
N ASP A 155 41.85 -11.15 -3.30
CA ASP A 155 43.30 -11.33 -3.24
C ASP A 155 43.75 -12.66 -2.55
N GLY A 156 42.80 -13.49 -2.15
CA GLY A 156 43.01 -14.77 -1.48
C GLY A 156 43.24 -14.66 0.02
N THR A 157 43.16 -13.47 0.62
CA THR A 157 43.20 -13.31 2.08
C THR A 157 41.83 -13.61 2.70
N SER A 158 41.86 -14.02 3.96
CA SER A 158 40.63 -14.19 4.75
C SER A 158 40.84 -13.76 6.19
N ASN A 159 39.78 -13.30 6.84
CA ASN A 159 39.78 -12.99 8.26
C ASN A 159 38.61 -13.72 8.95
N GLU A 160 38.87 -14.30 10.12
CA GLU A 160 37.86 -14.93 10.95
C GLU A 160 37.70 -14.15 12.27
N MET A 161 36.51 -13.64 12.49
CA MET A 161 36.14 -12.64 13.49
C MET A 161 35.18 -13.26 14.50
N CYS A 162 35.44 -13.01 15.80
CA CYS A 162 34.64 -13.51 16.91
C CYS A 162 33.93 -12.35 17.62
N PHE A 163 32.61 -12.41 17.73
CA PHE A 163 31.77 -11.44 18.38
C PHE A 163 31.18 -12.06 19.67
N GLY A 164 31.39 -11.38 20.78
CA GLY A 164 30.91 -11.79 22.09
C GLY A 164 29.61 -11.11 22.48
N ILE A 165 29.43 -10.92 23.81
CA ILE A 165 28.24 -10.24 24.34
C ILE A 165 28.35 -8.72 24.16
N ARG A 166 27.20 -8.02 24.25
CA ARG A 166 27.18 -6.55 24.34
C ARG A 166 27.91 -6.10 25.59
N ASN A 167 28.65 -5.01 25.47
CA ASN A 167 29.33 -4.40 26.62
C ASN A 167 28.30 -3.86 27.63
N PRO A 168 28.18 -4.40 28.86
CA PRO A 168 27.17 -3.96 29.83
C PRO A 168 27.32 -2.50 30.28
N ALA A 169 28.54 -1.97 30.20
CA ALA A 169 28.84 -0.58 30.57
C ALA A 169 28.65 0.42 29.43
N ALA A 170 28.59 -0.09 28.16
CA ALA A 170 28.45 0.71 26.95
C ALA A 170 27.69 -0.11 25.89
N THR A 171 26.37 -0.16 26.00
CA THR A 171 25.49 -1.05 25.23
C THR A 171 25.51 -0.82 23.71
N ASN A 172 26.14 0.26 23.24
CA ASN A 172 26.38 0.55 21.83
C ASN A 172 27.54 -0.26 21.23
N TYR A 173 28.25 -1.03 22.05
CA TYR A 173 29.41 -1.81 21.65
C TYR A 173 29.22 -3.29 21.95
N VAL A 174 29.92 -4.11 21.16
CA VAL A 174 30.03 -5.56 21.30
C VAL A 174 31.50 -5.88 21.52
N TYR A 175 31.80 -6.84 22.39
CA TYR A 175 33.16 -7.35 22.53
C TYR A 175 33.54 -8.17 21.31
N PHE A 176 34.78 -8.01 20.89
CA PHE A 176 35.29 -8.56 19.65
C PHE A 176 36.73 -9.05 19.81
N CYS A 177 37.10 -10.12 19.12
CA CYS A 177 38.49 -10.48 18.87
C CYS A 177 38.62 -11.14 17.49
N GLU A 178 39.81 -11.08 16.90
CA GLU A 178 40.15 -11.95 15.79
C GLU A 178 40.36 -13.37 16.31
N LYS A 179 40.02 -14.36 15.51
CA LYS A 179 40.13 -15.77 15.91
C LYS A 179 41.56 -16.12 16.30
N GLY A 180 41.72 -16.67 17.51
CA GLY A 180 43.03 -17.06 18.08
C GLY A 180 43.76 -15.90 18.74
N SER A 181 43.25 -14.68 18.72
CA SER A 181 43.79 -13.57 19.50
C SER A 181 43.27 -13.62 20.95
N SER A 182 44.08 -13.12 21.86
CA SER A 182 43.68 -12.84 23.26
C SER A 182 43.44 -11.37 23.51
N ASP A 183 43.61 -10.51 22.50
CA ASP A 183 43.29 -9.10 22.58
C ASP A 183 41.78 -8.88 22.40
N VAL A 184 41.15 -8.29 23.41
CA VAL A 184 39.73 -7.98 23.40
C VAL A 184 39.55 -6.53 22.99
N LEU A 185 38.82 -6.34 21.92
CA LEU A 185 38.44 -5.04 21.38
C LEU A 185 36.93 -4.80 21.59
N GLN A 186 36.46 -3.61 21.29
CA GLN A 186 35.03 -3.35 21.17
C GLN A 186 34.69 -2.71 19.81
N VAL A 187 33.65 -3.23 19.17
CA VAL A 187 33.15 -2.78 17.89
C VAL A 187 31.74 -2.18 18.05
N SER A 188 31.39 -1.26 17.20
CA SER A 188 30.05 -0.63 17.25
C SER A 188 28.95 -1.65 16.95
N TYR A 189 27.95 -1.79 17.82
CA TYR A 189 26.78 -2.63 17.58
C TYR A 189 25.96 -2.14 16.38
N TYR A 190 25.90 -0.82 16.13
CA TYR A 190 25.15 -0.26 15.00
C TYR A 190 25.70 -0.70 13.65
N SER A 191 27.01 -0.89 13.54
CA SER A 191 27.65 -1.36 12.31
C SER A 191 27.75 -2.89 12.22
N THR A 192 27.74 -3.60 13.36
CA THR A 192 27.98 -5.05 13.38
C THR A 192 26.78 -5.88 13.82
N GLY A 193 25.62 -5.26 14.10
CA GLY A 193 24.44 -5.97 14.61
C GLY A 193 23.96 -7.11 13.73
N SER A 194 24.19 -7.03 12.42
CA SER A 194 23.82 -8.09 11.46
C SER A 194 24.56 -9.42 11.65
N VAL A 195 25.64 -9.47 12.42
CA VAL A 195 26.33 -10.73 12.75
C VAL A 195 25.49 -11.65 13.65
N PHE A 196 24.45 -11.07 14.31
CA PHE A 196 23.52 -11.79 15.18
C PHE A 196 22.17 -12.10 14.50
N TYR A 197 22.00 -11.72 13.23
CA TYR A 197 20.76 -11.96 12.49
C TYR A 197 20.57 -13.44 12.19
N ASP A 198 19.31 -13.82 12.05
CA ASP A 198 18.90 -15.07 11.42
C ASP A 198 18.94 -14.89 9.90
N ILE A 199 19.10 -15.98 9.16
CA ILE A 199 19.06 -15.96 7.68
C ILE A 199 17.74 -15.37 7.15
N LYS A 200 16.63 -15.54 7.86
CA LYS A 200 15.31 -14.96 7.51
C LYS A 200 15.27 -13.43 7.55
N ASP A 201 16.19 -12.79 8.31
CA ASP A 201 16.28 -11.32 8.36
C ASP A 201 16.86 -10.72 7.07
N PHE A 202 17.38 -11.54 6.18
CA PHE A 202 17.87 -11.18 4.86
C PHE A 202 16.87 -11.48 3.73
N VAL A 203 15.68 -11.98 4.04
CA VAL A 203 14.58 -12.17 3.08
C VAL A 203 14.01 -10.83 2.66
N SER A 204 13.59 -10.70 1.39
CA SER A 204 12.85 -9.53 0.93
C SER A 204 11.52 -9.40 1.69
N LEU A 205 11.24 -8.20 2.19
CA LEU A 205 9.99 -7.89 2.86
C LEU A 205 8.96 -7.24 1.92
N VAL A 206 9.29 -7.08 0.64
CA VAL A 206 8.37 -6.60 -0.39
C VAL A 206 7.52 -7.78 -0.87
N LEU A 207 6.22 -7.74 -0.57
CA LEU A 207 5.28 -8.79 -0.94
C LEU A 207 4.67 -8.54 -2.32
N THR A 208 4.43 -7.28 -2.64
CA THR A 208 3.96 -6.84 -3.96
C THR A 208 4.63 -5.52 -4.34
N GLU A 209 4.80 -5.31 -5.63
CA GLU A 209 5.42 -4.11 -6.16
C GLU A 209 4.53 -2.87 -5.97
N ALA A 210 5.14 -1.70 -5.98
CA ALA A 210 4.41 -0.44 -6.01
C ALA A 210 3.80 -0.22 -7.40
N TYR A 211 2.70 0.54 -7.46
CA TYR A 211 2.15 1.00 -8.73
C TYR A 211 3.18 1.89 -9.46
N ASP A 212 3.49 1.53 -10.69
CA ASP A 212 4.34 2.32 -11.58
C ASP A 212 3.49 2.92 -12.71
N ALA A 213 3.34 4.23 -12.71
CA ALA A 213 2.56 4.93 -13.73
C ALA A 213 3.16 4.83 -15.16
N ASN A 214 4.47 4.54 -15.29
CA ASN A 214 5.12 4.36 -16.58
C ASN A 214 4.94 2.94 -17.14
N ASN A 215 4.65 1.97 -16.27
CA ASN A 215 4.37 0.58 -16.62
C ASN A 215 3.30 0.04 -15.67
N PRO A 216 2.05 0.48 -15.81
CA PRO A 216 0.99 0.18 -14.85
C PRO A 216 0.72 -1.32 -14.82
N GLN A 217 0.82 -1.88 -13.61
CA GLN A 217 0.36 -3.22 -13.31
C GLN A 217 -0.96 -3.07 -12.56
N GLU A 218 -2.06 -3.38 -13.19
CA GLU A 218 -3.39 -3.18 -12.62
C GLU A 218 -3.85 -4.39 -11.81
N LEU A 219 -4.72 -4.14 -10.84
CA LEU A 219 -5.49 -5.17 -10.16
C LEU A 219 -6.78 -5.41 -10.96
N ASP A 220 -7.02 -6.65 -11.40
CA ASP A 220 -8.18 -6.97 -12.22
C ASP A 220 -9.43 -7.23 -11.36
N TYR A 221 -9.25 -7.91 -10.22
CA TYR A 221 -10.32 -8.23 -9.27
C TYR A 221 -9.75 -8.42 -7.87
N LEU A 222 -10.63 -8.38 -6.89
CA LEU A 222 -10.35 -8.69 -5.49
C LEU A 222 -11.49 -9.52 -4.90
N THR A 223 -11.19 -10.71 -4.41
CA THR A 223 -12.15 -11.56 -3.69
C THR A 223 -11.63 -11.81 -2.29
N ILE A 224 -12.43 -11.49 -1.27
CA ILE A 224 -12.07 -11.64 0.13
C ILE A 224 -13.00 -12.66 0.77
N GLU A 225 -12.45 -13.82 1.13
CA GLU A 225 -13.10 -14.86 1.91
C GLU A 225 -12.63 -14.72 3.36
N ARG A 226 -13.55 -14.58 4.29
CA ARG A 226 -13.23 -14.45 5.72
C ARG A 226 -14.19 -15.29 6.55
N LYS A 227 -13.67 -15.94 7.61
CA LYS A 227 -14.45 -16.92 8.42
C LYS A 227 -15.73 -16.35 9.04
N ASP A 228 -15.82 -15.05 9.26
CA ASP A 228 -17.00 -14.37 9.78
C ASP A 228 -17.93 -13.83 8.68
N PHE A 229 -17.56 -13.94 7.42
CA PHE A 229 -18.43 -13.61 6.30
C PHE A 229 -19.27 -14.82 5.89
N SER A 230 -20.57 -14.61 5.63
CA SER A 230 -21.46 -15.66 5.10
C SER A 230 -21.19 -15.98 3.64
N GLU A 231 -20.72 -14.98 2.89
CA GLU A 231 -20.38 -15.04 1.47
C GLU A 231 -19.12 -14.22 1.22
N PRO A 232 -18.31 -14.57 0.20
CA PRO A 232 -17.16 -13.79 -0.18
C PRO A 232 -17.53 -12.35 -0.54
N VAL A 233 -16.65 -11.40 -0.22
CA VAL A 233 -16.74 -10.03 -0.75
C VAL A 233 -15.98 -9.99 -2.05
N GLU A 234 -16.67 -9.70 -3.15
CA GLU A 234 -16.09 -9.59 -4.48
C GLU A 234 -16.12 -8.14 -4.94
N ILE A 235 -14.99 -7.65 -5.42
CA ILE A 235 -14.81 -6.29 -5.93
C ILE A 235 -14.25 -6.37 -7.35
N GLU A 236 -14.96 -5.75 -8.30
CA GLU A 236 -14.51 -5.56 -9.68
C GLU A 236 -13.91 -4.16 -9.85
N TYR A 237 -12.90 -4.07 -10.68
CA TYR A 237 -12.24 -2.82 -11.07
C TYR A 237 -12.72 -2.41 -12.46
N MET A 238 -13.23 -1.19 -12.60
CA MET A 238 -13.86 -0.66 -13.80
C MET A 238 -13.00 0.43 -14.43
N TYR A 239 -11.80 0.07 -14.88
CA TYR A 239 -10.81 1.02 -15.39
C TYR A 239 -11.24 1.68 -16.72
N ASP A 240 -11.87 0.93 -17.61
CA ASP A 240 -12.22 1.39 -18.96
C ASP A 240 -13.15 2.62 -18.95
N ILE A 241 -14.02 2.72 -17.94
CA ILE A 241 -14.92 3.87 -17.81
C ILE A 241 -14.18 5.12 -17.35
N LYS A 242 -13.11 4.95 -16.57
CA LYS A 242 -12.34 6.07 -16.04
C LYS A 242 -11.60 6.81 -17.15
N GLU A 243 -11.10 6.10 -18.15
CA GLU A 243 -10.38 6.71 -19.28
C GLU A 243 -11.32 7.55 -20.16
N GLU A 244 -12.57 7.11 -20.34
CA GLU A 244 -13.57 7.85 -21.13
C GLU A 244 -14.11 9.10 -20.40
N ALA A 245 -14.02 9.15 -19.07
CA ALA A 245 -14.61 10.19 -18.24
C ALA A 245 -13.67 11.36 -17.93
N GLU A 246 -12.40 11.28 -18.28
CA GLU A 246 -11.41 12.35 -18.01
C GLU A 246 -11.54 13.57 -18.95
N ASP A 247 -12.61 13.64 -19.77
CA ASP A 247 -12.86 14.81 -20.61
C ASP A 247 -13.36 16.00 -19.77
N GLU A 248 -12.72 17.17 -19.93
CA GLU A 248 -12.85 18.37 -19.06
C GLU A 248 -14.27 18.94 -18.97
N ASP A 249 -15.19 18.52 -19.85
CA ASP A 249 -16.58 18.98 -19.88
C ASP A 249 -17.58 18.06 -19.19
N SER A 250 -17.15 16.92 -18.61
CA SER A 250 -18.07 16.05 -17.88
C SER A 250 -18.49 16.66 -16.54
N VAL A 251 -19.77 16.99 -16.41
CA VAL A 251 -20.39 17.56 -15.21
C VAL A 251 -20.34 16.59 -14.01
N ILE A 252 -19.88 15.34 -14.22
CA ILE A 252 -19.90 14.28 -13.22
C ILE A 252 -18.46 13.81 -12.97
N THR A 253 -17.80 14.45 -12.01
CA THR A 253 -16.41 14.19 -11.63
C THR A 253 -16.22 13.07 -10.59
N THR A 254 -17.24 12.29 -10.26
CA THR A 254 -17.17 11.30 -9.17
C THR A 254 -17.70 9.94 -9.60
N PHE A 255 -16.99 9.29 -10.49
CA PHE A 255 -17.19 7.87 -10.77
C PHE A 255 -16.37 7.03 -9.80
N ASN A 256 -17.00 6.04 -9.18
CA ASN A 256 -16.30 5.05 -8.39
C ASN A 256 -15.78 3.96 -9.32
N SER A 257 -14.46 3.87 -9.48
CA SER A 257 -13.81 2.90 -10.36
C SER A 257 -13.90 1.44 -9.86
N HIS A 258 -14.62 1.20 -8.77
CA HIS A 258 -14.72 -0.12 -8.12
C HIS A 258 -16.16 -0.39 -7.72
N ARG A 259 -16.58 -1.64 -7.92
CA ARG A 259 -17.92 -2.12 -7.60
C ARG A 259 -17.84 -3.39 -6.77
N ILE A 260 -18.58 -3.44 -5.67
CA ILE A 260 -18.86 -4.67 -4.94
C ILE A 260 -19.91 -5.44 -5.75
N THR A 261 -19.65 -6.71 -6.06
CA THR A 261 -20.57 -7.60 -6.78
C THR A 261 -21.14 -8.71 -5.90
N SER A 262 -20.52 -8.96 -4.74
CA SER A 262 -20.95 -9.89 -3.70
C SER A 262 -20.56 -9.34 -2.33
N PRO A 263 -21.36 -9.51 -1.27
CA PRO A 263 -22.68 -10.15 -1.19
C PRO A 263 -23.82 -9.27 -1.70
N ILE A 264 -23.57 -8.03 -2.02
CA ILE A 264 -24.54 -7.09 -2.57
C ILE A 264 -23.89 -6.28 -3.70
N THR A 265 -24.68 -5.82 -4.65
CA THR A 265 -24.19 -4.95 -5.72
C THR A 265 -24.20 -3.49 -5.25
N ALA A 266 -23.03 -2.91 -5.08
CA ALA A 266 -22.87 -1.52 -4.65
C ALA A 266 -21.56 -0.93 -5.17
N GLU A 267 -21.52 0.39 -5.35
CA GLU A 267 -20.26 1.08 -5.65
C GLU A 267 -19.40 1.16 -4.39
N VAL A 268 -18.07 1.08 -4.56
CA VAL A 268 -17.12 1.31 -3.47
C VAL A 268 -16.89 2.80 -3.29
N ASP A 269 -16.93 3.29 -2.06
CA ASP A 269 -16.52 4.67 -1.74
C ASP A 269 -15.01 4.85 -1.96
N THR A 270 -14.62 5.83 -2.77
CA THR A 270 -13.24 6.08 -3.16
C THR A 270 -12.32 6.48 -2.01
N THR A 271 -12.87 6.92 -0.89
CA THR A 271 -12.11 7.34 0.29
C THR A 271 -12.00 6.20 1.31
N SER A 272 -13.14 5.67 1.75
CA SER A 272 -13.18 4.61 2.78
C SER A 272 -12.76 3.25 2.23
N GLY A 273 -13.04 2.98 0.95
CA GLY A 273 -12.66 1.75 0.25
C GLY A 273 -11.22 1.70 -0.25
N GLN A 274 -10.51 2.83 -0.28
CA GLN A 274 -9.17 2.94 -0.87
C GLN A 274 -8.18 1.91 -0.30
N THR A 275 -8.14 1.74 0.99
CA THR A 275 -7.20 0.81 1.64
C THR A 275 -7.51 -0.64 1.33
N ILE A 276 -8.78 -0.99 1.13
CA ILE A 276 -9.21 -2.33 0.73
C ILE A 276 -8.85 -2.60 -0.73
N CYS A 277 -9.19 -1.68 -1.63
CA CYS A 277 -9.00 -1.86 -3.06
C CYS A 277 -7.54 -1.75 -3.51
N TYR A 278 -6.76 -0.88 -2.88
CA TYR A 278 -5.38 -0.61 -3.29
C TYR A 278 -4.31 -1.05 -2.28
N GLY A 279 -4.71 -1.65 -1.16
CA GLY A 279 -3.77 -2.12 -0.12
C GLY A 279 -2.79 -3.20 -0.57
N LEU A 280 -3.06 -3.82 -1.73
CA LEU A 280 -2.15 -4.77 -2.36
C LEU A 280 -1.00 -4.12 -3.15
N TYR A 281 -1.05 -2.81 -3.44
CA TYR A 281 0.09 -2.11 -4.02
C TYR A 281 1.11 -1.78 -2.93
N ALA A 282 2.39 -2.04 -3.21
CA ALA A 282 3.48 -1.82 -2.27
C ALA A 282 3.27 -2.50 -0.91
N LEU A 283 2.64 -3.67 -0.90
CA LEU A 283 2.45 -4.43 0.33
C LEU A 283 3.80 -4.91 0.87
N ASN A 284 4.11 -4.53 2.10
CA ASN A 284 5.35 -4.91 2.76
C ASN A 284 5.07 -5.65 4.06
N ALA A 285 5.92 -6.65 4.33
CA ALA A 285 5.96 -7.31 5.62
C ALA A 285 6.77 -6.49 6.65
N ALA A 286 6.50 -6.73 7.92
CA ALA A 286 7.32 -6.22 9.02
C ALA A 286 8.56 -7.11 9.25
N SER A 287 8.42 -8.43 9.03
CA SER A 287 9.50 -9.42 9.16
C SER A 287 9.11 -10.74 8.48
N CYS A 288 10.12 -11.53 8.09
CA CYS A 288 9.94 -12.94 7.76
C CYS A 288 9.97 -13.76 9.05
N GLN A 289 9.00 -14.66 9.22
CA GLN A 289 8.88 -15.50 10.43
C GLN A 289 9.46 -16.89 10.22
N TYR A 290 9.14 -17.51 9.09
CA TYR A 290 9.60 -18.85 8.73
C TYR A 290 9.94 -18.92 7.24
N ILE A 291 10.98 -19.71 6.94
CA ILE A 291 11.33 -20.18 5.60
C ILE A 291 11.06 -21.69 5.59
N ASP A 292 10.32 -22.20 4.61
CA ASP A 292 9.89 -23.60 4.53
C ASP A 292 9.17 -24.07 5.81
N PRO A 293 8.04 -23.45 6.18
CA PRO A 293 7.37 -23.76 7.44
C PRO A 293 6.93 -25.22 7.49
N THR A 294 7.09 -25.83 8.66
CA THR A 294 6.54 -27.14 8.98
C THR A 294 5.03 -27.10 9.15
N GLU A 295 4.33 -28.26 9.11
CA GLU A 295 2.90 -28.34 9.40
C GLU A 295 2.56 -27.79 10.78
N GLU A 296 3.43 -27.97 11.78
CA GLU A 296 3.24 -27.45 13.14
C GLU A 296 3.35 -25.91 13.17
N GLU A 297 4.28 -25.34 12.43
CA GLU A 297 4.44 -23.87 12.31
C GLU A 297 3.29 -23.24 11.53
N LEU A 298 2.78 -23.90 10.49
CA LEU A 298 1.57 -23.47 9.80
C LEU A 298 0.36 -23.47 10.73
N ALA A 299 0.20 -24.54 11.53
CA ALA A 299 -0.88 -24.61 12.52
C ALA A 299 -0.73 -23.55 13.63
N LEU A 300 0.50 -23.30 14.10
CA LEU A 300 0.79 -22.25 15.09
C LEU A 300 0.42 -20.86 14.57
N THR A 301 0.70 -20.59 13.31
CA THR A 301 0.41 -19.31 12.65
C THR A 301 -1.02 -19.21 12.14
N GLY A 302 -1.79 -20.32 12.16
CA GLY A 302 -3.16 -20.39 11.64
C GLY A 302 -3.23 -20.30 10.11
N LEU A 303 -2.15 -20.62 9.42
CA LEU A 303 -2.06 -20.59 7.96
C LEU A 303 -2.41 -21.93 7.31
N ASP A 304 -2.52 -23.00 8.09
CA ASP A 304 -3.11 -24.29 7.69
C ASP A 304 -4.64 -24.20 7.51
N ASP A 305 -5.29 -23.30 8.26
CA ASP A 305 -6.71 -22.95 8.15
C ASP A 305 -6.86 -21.42 8.31
N PRO A 306 -6.54 -20.62 7.27
CA PRO A 306 -6.45 -19.18 7.39
C PRO A 306 -7.78 -18.52 7.73
N TYR A 307 -7.71 -17.45 8.54
CA TYR A 307 -8.88 -16.65 8.89
C TYR A 307 -9.42 -15.88 7.70
N CYS A 308 -8.52 -15.35 6.86
CA CYS A 308 -8.88 -14.55 5.69
C CYS A 308 -8.04 -14.99 4.48
N ARG A 309 -8.69 -15.10 3.32
CA ARG A 309 -8.08 -15.38 2.02
C ARG A 309 -8.39 -14.22 1.09
N ILE A 310 -7.38 -13.64 0.48
CA ILE A 310 -7.51 -12.54 -0.46
C ILE A 310 -7.00 -13.02 -1.82
N SER A 311 -7.93 -13.31 -2.73
CA SER A 311 -7.65 -13.70 -4.11
C SER A 311 -7.68 -12.46 -4.99
N PHE A 312 -6.65 -12.29 -5.80
CA PHE A 312 -6.51 -11.13 -6.68
C PHE A 312 -5.67 -11.47 -7.92
N LYS A 313 -5.75 -10.63 -8.93
CA LYS A 313 -4.88 -10.72 -10.09
C LYS A 313 -4.17 -9.38 -10.27
N TYR A 314 -2.84 -9.42 -10.25
CA TYR A 314 -1.97 -8.25 -10.34
C TYR A 314 -0.95 -8.47 -11.44
N GLY A 315 -0.86 -7.53 -12.38
CA GLY A 315 0.03 -7.66 -13.53
C GLY A 315 -0.18 -8.94 -14.33
N GLY A 316 -1.44 -9.36 -14.51
CA GLY A 316 -1.81 -10.58 -15.21
C GLY A 316 -1.59 -11.89 -14.44
N LYS A 317 -1.04 -11.85 -13.20
CA LYS A 317 -0.77 -13.03 -12.36
C LYS A 317 -1.79 -13.15 -11.23
N ALA A 318 -2.52 -14.26 -11.20
CA ALA A 318 -3.40 -14.58 -10.08
C ALA A 318 -2.57 -15.03 -8.86
N ARG A 319 -2.89 -14.49 -7.69
CA ARG A 319 -2.26 -14.82 -6.40
C ARG A 319 -3.33 -14.88 -5.31
N VAL A 320 -3.02 -15.58 -4.23
CA VAL A 320 -3.85 -15.63 -3.03
C VAL A 320 -2.97 -15.29 -1.83
N LEU A 321 -3.33 -14.25 -1.10
CA LEU A 321 -2.72 -13.91 0.18
C LEU A 321 -3.55 -14.52 1.30
N LEU A 322 -2.93 -15.32 2.15
CA LEU A 322 -3.53 -15.95 3.32
C LEU A 322 -3.18 -15.12 4.55
N LEU A 323 -4.15 -14.85 5.42
CA LEU A 323 -3.95 -14.22 6.72
C LEU A 323 -4.39 -15.20 7.81
N GLY A 324 -3.44 -15.51 8.70
CA GLY A 324 -3.62 -16.43 9.83
C GLY A 324 -3.94 -15.72 11.14
N ASN A 325 -3.30 -16.17 12.21
CA ASN A 325 -3.52 -15.69 13.58
C ASN A 325 -3.00 -14.27 13.82
N GLU A 326 -3.55 -13.61 14.84
CA GLU A 326 -3.09 -12.32 15.33
C GLU A 326 -1.70 -12.40 15.98
N ILE A 327 -0.89 -11.40 15.73
CA ILE A 327 0.37 -11.16 16.44
C ILE A 327 0.11 -10.07 17.48
N ARG A 328 0.44 -10.34 18.73
CA ARG A 328 0.18 -9.44 19.85
C ARG A 328 1.48 -8.95 20.49
N SER A 329 1.47 -7.70 20.98
CA SER A 329 2.61 -7.16 21.72
C SER A 329 2.83 -7.95 23.03
N THR A 330 4.11 -8.18 23.33
CA THR A 330 4.56 -8.83 24.59
C THR A 330 4.94 -7.80 25.66
N ASP A 331 4.45 -6.56 25.57
CA ASP A 331 4.81 -5.53 26.54
C ASP A 331 4.38 -5.91 27.95
N ASP A 332 5.32 -6.53 28.66
CA ASP A 332 5.33 -6.73 30.12
C ASP A 332 5.59 -5.39 30.85
N SER A 333 4.94 -4.31 30.45
CA SER A 333 4.91 -3.14 31.31
C SER A 333 3.95 -3.44 32.46
N ASP A 334 4.46 -3.36 33.67
CA ASP A 334 3.84 -3.53 34.99
C ASP A 334 2.53 -2.72 35.16
N ASP A 335 1.56 -2.91 34.27
CA ASP A 335 0.26 -2.28 34.38
C ASP A 335 -0.73 -3.28 34.97
N THR A 336 -0.93 -3.15 36.29
CA THR A 336 -1.93 -3.86 37.10
C THR A 336 -3.37 -3.61 36.67
N SER A 337 -3.60 -3.02 35.49
CA SER A 337 -4.93 -2.65 34.97
C SER A 337 -5.60 -3.70 34.06
N GLY A 338 -5.01 -4.89 33.84
CA GLY A 338 -5.64 -5.95 33.06
C GLY A 338 -5.83 -5.60 31.58
N SER A 339 -4.97 -4.75 31.01
CA SER A 339 -4.99 -4.38 29.61
C SER A 339 -4.68 -5.59 28.73
N LEU A 340 -5.59 -5.92 27.83
CA LEU A 340 -5.38 -6.96 26.83
C LEU A 340 -4.19 -6.54 25.95
N SER A 341 -3.23 -7.45 25.71
CA SER A 341 -2.12 -7.22 24.80
C SER A 341 -2.64 -6.74 23.44
N LYS A 342 -2.05 -5.66 22.91
CA LYS A 342 -2.48 -5.03 21.66
C LYS A 342 -2.11 -5.91 20.46
N VAL A 343 -3.05 -6.11 19.51
CA VAL A 343 -2.76 -6.70 18.21
C VAL A 343 -1.86 -5.75 17.43
N THR A 344 -0.71 -6.24 16.99
CA THR A 344 0.30 -5.47 16.24
C THR A 344 0.36 -5.88 14.77
N GLY A 345 -0.11 -7.08 14.43
CA GLY A 345 -0.10 -7.60 13.09
C GLY A 345 -0.75 -8.96 12.97
N TYR A 346 -0.53 -9.59 11.83
CA TYR A 346 -1.06 -10.90 11.47
C TYR A 346 0.01 -11.72 10.76
N TYR A 347 -0.03 -13.04 10.92
CA TYR A 347 0.75 -13.93 10.08
C TYR A 347 0.17 -13.94 8.68
N ALA A 348 1.05 -13.93 7.67
CA ALA A 348 0.68 -13.88 6.27
C ALA A 348 1.57 -14.80 5.41
N MET A 349 1.01 -15.39 4.37
CA MET A 349 1.72 -16.20 3.39
C MET A 349 1.00 -16.14 2.05
N PHE A 350 1.71 -16.11 0.93
CA PHE A 350 1.07 -16.41 -0.35
C PHE A 350 0.83 -17.91 -0.48
N GLU A 351 -0.34 -18.29 -0.98
CA GLU A 351 -0.69 -19.70 -1.17
C GLU A 351 0.31 -20.40 -2.08
N GLY A 352 0.89 -21.49 -1.57
CA GLY A 352 1.92 -22.26 -2.29
C GLY A 352 3.34 -21.68 -2.22
N ASP A 353 3.55 -20.61 -1.47
CA ASP A 353 4.88 -20.04 -1.21
C ASP A 353 5.56 -20.76 -0.04
N ARG A 354 6.85 -20.47 0.14
CA ARG A 354 7.74 -21.03 1.17
C ARG A 354 7.93 -20.11 2.38
N LEU A 355 7.34 -18.90 2.36
CA LEU A 355 7.65 -17.85 3.31
C LEU A 355 6.42 -17.47 4.13
N VAL A 356 6.57 -17.49 5.45
CA VAL A 356 5.61 -16.91 6.38
C VAL A 356 6.11 -15.56 6.86
N TYR A 357 5.28 -14.57 6.75
CA TYR A 357 5.56 -13.20 7.15
C TYR A 357 4.71 -12.75 8.34
N ALA A 358 5.19 -11.73 9.02
CA ALA A 358 4.37 -10.87 9.87
C ALA A 358 4.05 -9.59 9.09
N ILE A 359 2.77 -9.25 8.94
CA ILE A 359 2.35 -7.96 8.39
C ILE A 359 1.67 -7.14 9.48
N SER A 360 1.85 -5.82 9.44
CA SER A 360 1.23 -4.92 10.42
C SER A 360 -0.29 -4.86 10.25
N THR A 361 -1.01 -4.46 11.29
CA THR A 361 -2.47 -4.23 11.19
C THR A 361 -2.84 -3.20 10.13
N ALA A 362 -1.97 -2.21 9.89
CA ALA A 362 -2.18 -1.19 8.86
C ALA A 362 -2.08 -1.76 7.43
N ASN A 363 -1.24 -2.79 7.24
CA ASN A 363 -1.02 -3.45 5.95
C ASN A 363 -1.96 -4.65 5.72
N ALA A 364 -2.89 -4.91 6.63
CA ALA A 364 -3.88 -5.99 6.54
C ALA A 364 -5.31 -5.49 6.76
N PRO A 365 -5.78 -4.47 6.02
CA PRO A 365 -7.11 -3.88 6.25
C PRO A 365 -8.23 -4.90 6.03
N TRP A 366 -8.02 -5.93 5.21
CA TRP A 366 -8.99 -7.00 4.91
C TRP A 366 -9.36 -7.85 6.13
N TYR A 367 -8.53 -7.85 7.18
CA TYR A 367 -8.77 -8.68 8.37
C TYR A 367 -9.94 -8.20 9.23
N THR A 368 -10.24 -6.89 9.23
CA THR A 368 -11.20 -6.29 10.17
C THR A 368 -12.29 -5.45 9.53
N PHE A 369 -12.20 -5.13 8.22
CA PHE A 369 -13.20 -4.27 7.57
C PHE A 369 -14.59 -4.91 7.54
N LYS A 370 -15.60 -4.08 7.35
CA LYS A 370 -16.97 -4.51 7.05
C LYS A 370 -17.39 -3.96 5.70
N VAL A 371 -18.27 -4.66 5.01
CA VAL A 371 -18.74 -4.27 3.67
C VAL A 371 -19.36 -2.89 3.69
N GLU A 372 -20.16 -2.61 4.73
CA GLU A 372 -20.82 -1.32 4.92
C GLU A 372 -19.84 -0.14 5.13
N ASP A 373 -18.61 -0.41 5.57
CA ASP A 373 -17.60 0.64 5.79
C ASP A 373 -16.98 1.12 4.47
N ILE A 374 -17.01 0.30 3.42
CA ILE A 374 -16.41 0.60 2.11
C ILE A 374 -17.44 0.93 1.02
N MET A 375 -18.72 0.74 1.30
CA MET A 375 -19.77 1.06 0.34
C MET A 375 -19.90 2.57 0.10
N SER A 376 -20.07 2.95 -1.14
CA SER A 376 -20.46 4.32 -1.48
C SER A 376 -21.81 4.67 -0.83
N ARG A 377 -21.87 5.83 -0.23
CA ARG A 377 -23.14 6.38 0.28
C ARG A 377 -24.04 6.94 -0.81
N ARG A 378 -23.56 6.96 -2.07
CA ARG A 378 -24.37 7.24 -3.25
C ARG A 378 -24.97 5.95 -3.76
N PRO A 379 -26.30 5.87 -3.91
CA PRO A 379 -26.94 4.66 -4.39
C PRO A 379 -26.46 4.20 -5.75
N ILE A 380 -26.33 5.11 -6.71
CA ILE A 380 -25.74 4.92 -8.04
C ILE A 380 -25.21 6.27 -8.56
N SER A 381 -24.21 6.23 -9.47
CA SER A 381 -23.66 7.43 -10.10
C SER A 381 -23.24 7.18 -11.56
N PRO A 382 -24.15 6.75 -12.45
CA PRO A 382 -23.79 6.49 -13.85
C PRO A 382 -23.45 7.77 -14.60
N TYR A 383 -22.54 7.69 -15.56
CA TYR A 383 -22.28 8.79 -16.47
C TYR A 383 -23.48 9.05 -17.38
N ILE A 384 -23.82 10.32 -17.57
CA ILE A 384 -25.01 10.71 -18.32
C ILE A 384 -24.99 10.20 -19.78
N TYR A 385 -23.83 10.18 -20.41
CA TYR A 385 -23.68 9.73 -21.80
C TYR A 385 -23.80 8.21 -21.97
N THR A 386 -23.66 7.43 -20.90
CA THR A 386 -23.87 5.98 -20.92
C THR A 386 -25.35 5.59 -20.87
N VAL A 387 -26.21 6.53 -20.49
CA VAL A 387 -27.66 6.32 -20.38
C VAL A 387 -28.32 6.57 -21.74
N ASP A 388 -29.10 5.62 -22.19
CA ASP A 388 -30.00 5.77 -23.36
C ASP A 388 -31.32 6.40 -22.93
N THR A 389 -31.90 5.90 -21.87
CA THR A 389 -33.21 6.32 -21.37
C THR A 389 -33.20 6.46 -19.84
N LEU A 390 -33.77 7.57 -19.36
CA LEU A 390 -34.07 7.81 -17.96
C LEU A 390 -35.60 7.85 -17.79
N THR A 391 -36.16 7.00 -16.94
CA THR A 391 -37.58 6.98 -16.61
C THR A 391 -37.80 7.32 -15.15
N VAL A 392 -38.64 8.32 -14.88
CA VAL A 392 -39.05 8.69 -13.51
C VAL A 392 -40.55 8.41 -13.38
N THR A 393 -40.90 7.49 -12.50
CA THR A 393 -42.31 7.16 -12.18
C THR A 393 -42.67 7.77 -10.84
N THR A 394 -43.77 8.50 -10.79
CA THR A 394 -44.30 9.18 -9.61
C THR A 394 -45.79 8.86 -9.45
N PRO A 395 -46.45 9.25 -8.35
CA PRO A 395 -47.89 9.10 -8.24
C PRO A 395 -48.71 9.86 -9.32
N ASP A 396 -48.12 10.87 -9.94
CA ASP A 396 -48.76 11.70 -10.97
C ASP A 396 -48.57 11.15 -12.40
N GLY A 397 -47.66 10.21 -12.59
CA GLY A 397 -47.41 9.58 -13.89
C GLY A 397 -45.98 9.13 -14.12
N GLU A 398 -45.73 8.65 -15.34
CA GLU A 398 -44.43 8.22 -15.83
C GLU A 398 -43.86 9.26 -16.81
N TYR A 399 -42.60 9.61 -16.61
CA TYR A 399 -41.84 10.62 -17.35
C TYR A 399 -40.60 9.98 -17.95
N LYS A 400 -40.58 9.83 -19.25
CA LYS A 400 -39.50 9.17 -19.98
C LYS A 400 -38.68 10.17 -20.76
N PHE A 401 -37.38 10.23 -20.44
CA PHE A 401 -36.38 11.08 -21.11
C PHE A 401 -35.44 10.23 -21.95
N THR A 402 -35.04 10.74 -23.10
CA THR A 402 -34.06 10.08 -23.99
C THR A 402 -32.81 10.94 -24.04
N VAL A 403 -31.65 10.29 -23.96
CA VAL A 403 -30.33 10.90 -24.11
C VAL A 403 -29.78 10.48 -25.46
N ASP A 404 -29.61 11.42 -26.38
CA ASP A 404 -29.09 11.18 -27.75
C ASP A 404 -27.70 11.82 -27.91
N GLY A 405 -26.80 11.20 -28.65
CA GLY A 405 -25.44 11.68 -28.87
C GLY A 405 -24.39 10.82 -28.16
N ASP A 406 -23.20 11.37 -27.98
CA ASP A 406 -22.01 10.71 -27.41
C ASP A 406 -21.49 11.48 -26.18
N SER A 407 -20.27 11.16 -25.70
CA SER A 407 -19.65 11.83 -24.56
C SER A 407 -19.48 13.34 -24.75
N ASP A 408 -19.19 13.78 -25.99
CA ASP A 408 -18.85 15.16 -26.32
C ASP A 408 -20.07 16.01 -26.67
N ASN A 409 -21.08 15.37 -27.30
CA ASN A 409 -22.26 16.06 -27.81
C ASN A 409 -23.51 15.22 -27.55
N HIS A 410 -24.30 15.64 -26.58
CA HIS A 410 -25.56 14.97 -26.26
C HIS A 410 -26.73 15.95 -26.18
N THR A 411 -27.91 15.49 -26.57
CA THR A 411 -29.16 16.21 -26.51
C THR A 411 -30.19 15.39 -25.72
N PHE A 412 -31.01 16.08 -24.96
CA PHE A 412 -32.00 15.47 -24.09
C PHE A 412 -33.40 15.75 -24.59
N TYR A 413 -34.27 14.74 -24.57
CA TYR A 413 -35.62 14.84 -25.06
C TYR A 413 -36.66 14.35 -24.05
N TYR A 414 -37.79 15.01 -24.00
CA TYR A 414 -39.03 14.50 -23.41
C TYR A 414 -40.05 14.29 -24.53
N GLY A 415 -40.34 13.04 -24.86
CA GLY A 415 -41.07 12.70 -26.10
C GLY A 415 -40.32 13.15 -27.35
N SER A 416 -40.84 14.13 -28.08
CA SER A 416 -40.17 14.73 -29.24
C SER A 416 -39.64 16.14 -29.02
N GLU A 417 -39.76 16.66 -27.80
CA GLU A 417 -39.35 18.01 -27.43
C GLU A 417 -37.94 18.00 -26.85
N ALA A 418 -37.04 18.81 -27.42
CA ALA A 418 -35.68 18.97 -26.90
C ALA A 418 -35.73 19.81 -25.60
N LEU A 419 -35.05 19.33 -24.59
CA LEU A 419 -34.95 20.00 -23.30
C LEU A 419 -33.75 20.94 -23.27
N ASP A 420 -33.78 21.88 -22.33
CA ASP A 420 -32.62 22.71 -22.02
C ASP A 420 -31.53 21.85 -21.39
N GLU A 421 -30.37 21.82 -22.04
CA GLU A 421 -29.23 20.96 -21.67
C GLU A 421 -28.77 21.24 -20.24
N THR A 422 -28.62 22.51 -19.86
CA THR A 422 -28.13 22.89 -18.54
C THR A 422 -29.12 22.45 -17.46
N LYS A 423 -30.41 22.59 -17.70
CA LYS A 423 -31.44 22.17 -16.75
C LYS A 423 -31.49 20.66 -16.61
N PHE A 424 -31.43 19.93 -17.74
CA PHE A 424 -31.43 18.47 -17.67
C PHE A 424 -30.19 17.93 -16.95
N LYS A 425 -29.00 18.44 -17.27
CA LYS A 425 -27.75 18.09 -16.55
C LYS A 425 -27.86 18.38 -15.04
N SER A 426 -28.43 19.52 -14.66
CA SER A 426 -28.68 19.83 -13.25
C SER A 426 -29.68 18.88 -12.59
N PHE A 427 -30.75 18.53 -13.29
CA PHE A 427 -31.72 17.55 -12.82
C PHE A 427 -31.08 16.16 -12.65
N TYR A 428 -30.31 15.72 -13.64
CA TYR A 428 -29.56 14.47 -13.58
C TYR A 428 -28.56 14.46 -12.42
N GLN A 429 -27.82 15.55 -12.25
CA GLN A 429 -26.90 15.71 -11.11
C GLN A 429 -27.64 15.55 -9.78
N HIS A 430 -28.85 16.09 -9.64
CA HIS A 430 -29.64 15.88 -8.44
C HIS A 430 -29.95 14.40 -8.22
N LEU A 431 -30.31 13.66 -9.26
CA LEU A 431 -30.63 12.22 -9.17
C LEU A 431 -29.47 11.38 -8.66
N ILE A 432 -28.26 11.64 -9.16
CA ILE A 432 -27.07 10.86 -8.82
C ILE A 432 -26.33 11.35 -7.57
N THR A 433 -26.73 12.48 -6.97
CA THR A 433 -26.10 13.04 -5.77
C THR A 433 -26.88 12.74 -4.49
N SER A 434 -27.86 11.83 -4.53
CA SER A 434 -28.49 11.33 -3.31
C SER A 434 -27.44 10.73 -2.38
N MET A 435 -27.51 11.08 -1.10
CA MET A 435 -26.58 10.56 -0.09
C MET A 435 -27.35 9.74 0.94
N GLY A 436 -26.95 8.48 1.07
CA GLY A 436 -27.43 7.62 2.15
C GLY A 436 -26.89 8.11 3.50
N GLU A 437 -27.78 8.43 4.43
CA GLU A 437 -27.38 8.77 5.81
C GLU A 437 -27.10 7.52 6.64
N GLU A 438 -27.90 6.48 6.42
CA GLU A 438 -27.81 5.19 7.10
C GLU A 438 -27.86 4.07 6.06
N LEU A 439 -27.03 3.05 6.25
CA LEU A 439 -27.16 1.80 5.53
C LEU A 439 -28.34 1.02 6.11
N PHE A 440 -29.11 0.38 5.26
CA PHE A 440 -30.33 -0.32 5.65
C PHE A 440 -30.43 -1.64 4.87
N PHE A 441 -30.27 -2.75 5.57
CA PHE A 441 -30.22 -4.10 4.99
C PHE A 441 -31.48 -4.92 5.27
N GLU A 442 -32.49 -4.34 5.95
CA GLU A 442 -33.73 -5.04 6.22
C GLU A 442 -34.62 -5.05 4.97
N ASP A 443 -35.13 -6.21 4.63
CA ASP A 443 -36.15 -6.32 3.59
C ASP A 443 -37.48 -5.75 4.09
N SER A 444 -38.22 -5.08 3.21
CA SER A 444 -39.50 -4.49 3.52
C SER A 444 -40.48 -4.64 2.37
N ASP A 445 -41.72 -4.95 2.69
CA ASP A 445 -42.83 -5.12 1.75
C ASP A 445 -43.51 -3.77 1.37
N TYR A 446 -42.77 -2.67 1.37
CA TYR A 446 -43.31 -1.37 1.00
C TYR A 446 -43.50 -1.25 -0.53
N GLU A 447 -44.52 -0.49 -0.97
CA GLU A 447 -44.68 -0.11 -2.38
C GLU A 447 -43.93 1.21 -2.64
N PRO A 448 -43.12 1.32 -3.72
CA PRO A 448 -42.41 2.53 -4.04
C PRO A 448 -43.41 3.64 -4.45
N TYR A 449 -43.18 4.85 -3.97
CA TYR A 449 -43.95 6.02 -4.42
C TYR A 449 -43.21 6.85 -5.48
N VAL A 450 -41.89 6.69 -5.60
CA VAL A 450 -41.08 7.21 -6.70
C VAL A 450 -40.13 6.10 -7.16
N THR A 451 -40.02 5.92 -8.46
CA THR A 451 -39.06 5.01 -9.07
C THR A 451 -38.26 5.76 -10.13
N VAL A 452 -36.94 5.61 -10.12
CA VAL A 452 -36.05 6.14 -11.15
C VAL A 452 -35.34 4.97 -11.79
N LYS A 453 -35.53 4.79 -13.09
CA LYS A 453 -34.91 3.72 -13.88
C LYS A 453 -33.96 4.32 -14.91
N PHE A 454 -32.73 3.86 -14.91
CA PHE A 454 -31.72 4.13 -15.91
C PHE A 454 -31.63 2.93 -16.85
N GLU A 455 -31.74 3.14 -18.14
CA GLU A 455 -31.51 2.15 -19.18
C GLU A 455 -30.24 2.55 -19.92
N TYR A 456 -29.23 1.68 -19.88
CA TYR A 456 -27.93 1.96 -20.46
C TYR A 456 -27.87 1.62 -21.94
N ARG A 457 -26.98 2.28 -22.66
CA ARG A 457 -26.67 1.92 -24.05
C ARG A 457 -26.00 0.55 -24.07
N PRO A 458 -26.28 -0.29 -25.10
CA PRO A 458 -25.78 -1.66 -25.14
C PRO A 458 -24.26 -1.81 -25.09
N GLU A 459 -23.52 -0.83 -25.61
CA GLU A 459 -22.06 -0.81 -25.58
C GLU A 459 -21.47 -0.76 -24.15
N TYR A 460 -22.24 -0.28 -23.18
CA TYR A 460 -21.84 -0.20 -21.77
C TYR A 460 -22.33 -1.38 -20.90
N GLU A 461 -22.93 -2.43 -21.52
CA GLU A 461 -23.37 -3.62 -20.79
C GLU A 461 -22.20 -4.31 -20.07
N SER A 462 -21.05 -4.46 -20.76
CA SER A 462 -19.85 -5.06 -20.14
C SER A 462 -19.30 -4.23 -18.99
N THR A 463 -19.43 -2.93 -19.09
CA THR A 463 -18.97 -1.95 -18.10
C THR A 463 -19.76 -2.02 -16.80
N TYR A 464 -21.09 -2.02 -16.90
CA TYR A 464 -21.96 -2.04 -15.72
C TYR A 464 -22.36 -3.47 -15.30
N GLY A 465 -22.05 -4.49 -16.13
CA GLY A 465 -22.50 -5.88 -15.94
C GLY A 465 -24.03 -6.04 -16.06
N ARG A 466 -24.74 -5.01 -16.54
CA ARG A 466 -26.19 -4.94 -16.69
C ARG A 466 -26.61 -3.78 -17.59
N LEU A 467 -27.80 -3.87 -18.15
CA LEU A 467 -28.38 -2.83 -19.00
C LEU A 467 -29.31 -1.86 -18.26
N THR A 468 -29.57 -2.08 -16.98
CA THR A 468 -30.50 -1.22 -16.23
C THR A 468 -30.09 -1.07 -14.78
N ASP A 469 -30.32 0.14 -14.23
CA ASP A 469 -30.36 0.38 -12.79
C ASP A 469 -31.69 0.97 -12.39
N THR A 470 -32.19 0.60 -11.21
CA THR A 470 -33.45 1.08 -10.67
C THR A 470 -33.28 1.54 -9.24
N LEU A 471 -33.73 2.77 -8.96
CA LEU A 471 -33.88 3.33 -7.62
C LEU A 471 -35.35 3.36 -7.27
N GLU A 472 -35.73 2.72 -6.18
CA GLU A 472 -37.09 2.73 -5.65
C GLU A 472 -37.11 3.44 -4.30
N PHE A 473 -37.94 4.49 -4.18
CA PHE A 473 -38.07 5.29 -2.96
C PHE A 473 -39.36 4.93 -2.22
N TYR A 474 -39.20 4.60 -0.95
CA TYR A 474 -40.30 4.22 -0.05
C TYR A 474 -40.40 5.22 1.08
N LYS A 475 -41.62 5.63 1.44
CA LYS A 475 -41.84 6.49 2.59
C LYS A 475 -41.60 5.73 3.88
N SER A 476 -40.96 6.40 4.83
CA SER A 476 -40.73 5.92 6.18
C SER A 476 -41.28 6.93 7.21
N ASP A 477 -41.51 6.48 8.43
CA ASP A 477 -42.14 7.30 9.48
C ASP A 477 -41.18 8.30 10.15
N ASP A 478 -39.86 8.22 9.86
CA ASP A 478 -38.79 8.97 10.53
C ASP A 478 -38.29 10.20 9.74
N ARG A 479 -39.06 10.72 8.78
CA ARG A 479 -38.67 11.80 7.83
C ARG A 479 -37.50 11.43 6.94
N LYS A 480 -37.28 10.12 6.75
CA LYS A 480 -36.36 9.56 5.80
C LYS A 480 -37.13 8.69 4.83
N ASN A 481 -36.55 8.49 3.67
CA ASN A 481 -37.03 7.53 2.70
C ASN A 481 -36.06 6.36 2.65
N ILE A 482 -36.58 5.16 2.50
CA ILE A 482 -35.79 3.98 2.20
C ILE A 482 -35.54 3.98 0.69
N VAL A 483 -34.31 3.73 0.27
CA VAL A 483 -33.94 3.59 -1.15
C VAL A 483 -33.50 2.17 -1.38
N ARG A 484 -34.23 1.48 -2.26
CA ARG A 484 -33.86 0.17 -2.79
C ARG A 484 -33.18 0.35 -4.13
N VAL A 485 -32.02 -0.25 -4.28
CA VAL A 485 -31.24 -0.25 -5.54
C VAL A 485 -31.32 -1.65 -6.14
N ASN A 486 -31.84 -1.79 -7.35
CA ASN A 486 -31.95 -3.05 -8.09
C ASN A 486 -32.62 -4.22 -7.34
N GLY A 487 -33.53 -3.92 -6.43
CA GLY A 487 -34.21 -4.90 -5.62
C GLY A 487 -33.63 -5.11 -4.20
N ASP A 488 -32.45 -4.57 -3.92
CA ASP A 488 -31.81 -4.60 -2.60
C ASP A 488 -32.07 -3.32 -1.83
N VAL A 489 -32.34 -3.41 -0.54
CA VAL A 489 -32.52 -2.23 0.33
C VAL A 489 -31.17 -1.86 0.92
N LEU A 490 -30.64 -0.70 0.52
CA LEU A 490 -29.26 -0.31 0.86
C LEU A 490 -29.19 0.91 1.77
N TYR A 491 -30.11 1.88 1.65
CA TYR A 491 -29.94 3.18 2.28
C TYR A 491 -31.24 3.76 2.83
N LYS A 492 -31.09 4.63 3.85
CA LYS A 492 -32.06 5.67 4.17
C LYS A 492 -31.53 7.02 3.70
N VAL A 493 -32.34 7.77 2.97
CA VAL A 493 -32.06 9.15 2.51
C VAL A 493 -33.03 10.13 3.16
N ARG A 494 -32.68 11.41 3.25
CA ARG A 494 -33.59 12.45 3.75
C ARG A 494 -34.82 12.56 2.87
N GLU A 495 -35.99 12.71 3.45
CA GLU A 495 -37.26 12.95 2.73
C GLU A 495 -37.16 14.17 1.81
N VAL A 496 -36.47 15.22 2.21
CA VAL A 496 -36.28 16.44 1.40
C VAL A 496 -35.61 16.17 0.05
N TYR A 497 -34.82 15.09 -0.08
CA TYR A 497 -34.23 14.70 -1.36
C TYR A 497 -35.31 14.35 -2.39
N THR A 498 -36.24 13.45 -2.01
CA THR A 498 -37.33 13.02 -2.91
C THR A 498 -38.37 14.11 -3.14
N GLU A 499 -38.66 14.95 -2.15
CA GLU A 499 -39.50 16.13 -2.34
C GLU A 499 -38.90 17.07 -3.39
N ARG A 500 -37.60 17.27 -3.33
CA ARG A 500 -36.88 18.11 -4.30
C ARG A 500 -36.79 17.45 -5.66
N LEU A 501 -36.62 16.12 -5.73
CA LEU A 501 -36.66 15.37 -6.98
C LEU A 501 -37.99 15.65 -7.72
N LEU A 502 -39.12 15.54 -7.03
CA LEU A 502 -40.43 15.83 -7.60
C LEU A 502 -40.58 17.30 -8.02
N SER A 503 -40.11 18.23 -7.21
CA SER A 503 -40.12 19.66 -7.53
C SER A 503 -39.22 19.99 -8.72
N ASN A 504 -38.04 19.38 -8.82
CA ASN A 504 -37.13 19.59 -9.93
C ASN A 504 -37.66 18.94 -11.24
N LEU A 505 -38.36 17.81 -11.14
CA LEU A 505 -39.03 17.20 -12.28
C LEU A 505 -40.11 18.15 -12.85
N ASP A 506 -40.94 18.73 -11.99
CA ASP A 506 -41.92 19.71 -12.40
C ASP A 506 -41.26 20.96 -13.03
N ALA A 507 -40.19 21.47 -12.41
CA ALA A 507 -39.45 22.63 -12.90
C ALA A 507 -38.80 22.34 -14.27
N LEU A 508 -38.27 21.15 -14.50
CA LEU A 508 -37.67 20.71 -15.78
C LEU A 508 -38.72 20.75 -16.91
N LEU A 509 -39.91 20.24 -16.64
CA LEU A 509 -40.99 20.13 -17.64
C LEU A 509 -41.71 21.46 -17.89
N ASN A 510 -41.81 22.32 -16.87
CA ASN A 510 -42.55 23.58 -16.94
C ASN A 510 -41.66 24.84 -17.05
N GLY A 511 -40.36 24.65 -17.29
CA GLY A 511 -39.43 25.77 -17.52
C GLY A 511 -38.94 26.47 -16.26
N GLY A 512 -39.17 25.90 -15.08
CA GLY A 512 -38.67 26.40 -13.79
C GLY A 512 -37.14 26.27 -13.63
N GLU A 513 -36.65 26.67 -12.46
CA GLU A 513 -35.22 26.51 -12.08
C GLU A 513 -35.00 25.23 -11.27
N ILE A 514 -33.93 24.49 -11.60
CA ILE A 514 -33.52 23.29 -10.89
C ILE A 514 -32.75 23.69 -9.63
N GLN A 515 -33.10 23.09 -8.51
CA GLN A 515 -32.48 23.36 -7.20
C GLN A 515 -31.55 22.21 -6.80
N LEU A 516 -30.25 22.46 -6.65
CA LEU A 516 -29.25 21.50 -6.23
C LEU A 516 -28.92 21.52 -4.73
N ASN A 517 -29.19 22.65 -4.05
CA ASN A 517 -28.88 22.85 -2.63
C ASN A 517 -30.02 22.38 -1.71
N TRP A 518 -29.68 21.69 -0.63
CA TRP A 518 -30.56 21.23 0.45
C TRP A 518 -30.03 21.57 1.83
#